data_163c14f4068a83d7458f3c41f072d711
#
_entry.id   163c14f4068a83d7458f3c41f072d711
#
_cell.length_a   1.000
_cell.length_b   1.000
_cell.length_c   1.000
_cell.angle_alpha   90.00
_cell.angle_beta   90.00
_cell.angle_gamma   90.00
#
_symmetry.space_group_name_H-M   'P 1'
#
loop_
_entity.id
_entity.type
_entity.pdbx_description
1 polymer ?
#
loop_
_entity_poly.entity_id
_entity_poly.type
_entity_poly.pdbx_seq_one_letter_code
_entity_poly.pdbx_strand_id
1 'polypeptide(L)'
;MEDILPLVRTAKLPSPVLKPAVPREDSASAESVVQQQDAAPGSPRLAPYQALPVTKSTIITHNITPALPVLEPGELDKEELEARINKVIDDYKEKLQLRTDHHMGYPYNLDFDYGPLEGLQKYCINNLGDPFIESNYGVHSREFEIGVLQWFARLWEIEVDDFWGYITNCGTEGNLHGILVGREALPDGILYASRETHYSIFKAGRMYRMDAVKVGTLDSGEIDYDELQGHLAANAARPAIININIGTTVKGAVDDLDRETGYTEDRFFIHCDGALFGMMIPFVKRAPMVTFKKPIGSISVSGHKFVGSPVPCGVVMTRLRYIKGVSSDVEYLNSRDATIMGSRNGHAPIYMWYTFTRKGYEGLRKDVEKCLRNAHLLKSMLDTAGVRTMLNELSSTVVFERPREESFVRKWQLACEGDIAHVVVMPNITIRKLETFVQELVESRARVSVAEALKLAEDARAHAGDEE
;
A
#
# COMPACT_ATOMS: atom_id res chain seq x y z
N MET A 1 29.91 23.54 12.90
CA MET A 1 28.65 23.06 12.32
C MET A 1 27.52 23.33 13.31
N GLU A 2 27.42 24.55 13.62
CA GLU A 2 26.39 25.21 14.40
C GLU A 2 25.81 26.27 13.49
N ASP A 3 24.57 26.64 13.75
CA ASP A 3 23.79 27.63 13.02
C ASP A 3 23.03 27.12 11.79
N ILE A 4 21.76 26.78 12.04
CA ILE A 4 20.56 27.23 11.31
C ILE A 4 19.32 26.74 12.11
N LEU A 5 18.83 27.56 13.02
CA LEU A 5 17.47 27.54 13.53
C LEU A 5 16.92 28.97 13.47
N PRO A 6 15.92 29.29 12.64
CA PRO A 6 15.18 30.51 12.82
C PRO A 6 14.09 30.33 13.86
N LEU A 7 14.07 31.28 14.79
CA LEU A 7 13.15 31.50 15.88
C LEU A 7 11.67 31.41 15.46
N VAL A 8 10.97 30.47 16.05
CA VAL A 8 9.48 30.47 16.10
C VAL A 8 9.06 31.52 17.12
N ARG A 9 8.46 32.60 16.66
CA ARG A 9 7.76 33.56 17.52
C ARG A 9 6.49 32.89 18.05
N THR A 10 6.47 32.61 19.35
CA THR A 10 5.27 32.19 20.09
C THR A 10 4.32 33.38 20.25
N ALA A 11 3.24 33.41 19.46
CA ALA A 11 2.10 34.24 19.76
C ALA A 11 1.31 33.59 20.92
N LYS A 12 1.26 34.26 22.07
CA LYS A 12 0.38 33.88 23.19
C LYS A 12 -1.07 34.09 22.77
N LEU A 13 -1.82 33.01 22.65
CA LEU A 13 -3.28 33.07 22.58
C LEU A 13 -3.85 33.29 23.99
N PRO A 14 -4.91 34.10 24.17
CA PRO A 14 -5.56 34.28 25.45
C PRO A 14 -6.31 33.02 25.88
N SER A 15 -6.19 32.69 27.16
CA SER A 15 -6.87 31.54 27.78
C SER A 15 -8.41 31.70 27.73
N PRO A 16 -9.16 30.62 27.41
CA PRO A 16 -10.61 30.69 27.49
C PRO A 16 -11.10 30.77 28.93
N VAL A 17 -11.99 31.71 29.21
CA VAL A 17 -12.68 31.87 30.47
C VAL A 17 -13.72 30.76 30.61
N LEU A 18 -13.49 29.82 31.52
CA LEU A 18 -14.46 28.79 31.91
C LEU A 18 -15.65 29.42 32.64
N LYS A 19 -16.85 29.26 32.10
CA LYS A 19 -18.10 29.54 32.82
C LYS A 19 -18.35 28.42 33.84
N PRO A 20 -18.90 28.72 35.05
CA PRO A 20 -19.12 27.71 36.08
C PRO A 20 -20.23 26.73 35.70
N ALA A 21 -20.01 25.45 36.04
CA ALA A 21 -20.96 24.37 35.84
C ALA A 21 -22.23 24.52 36.67
N VAL A 22 -23.36 24.24 36.06
CA VAL A 22 -24.67 24.13 36.70
C VAL A 22 -24.73 22.80 37.47
N PRO A 23 -25.24 22.75 38.74
CA PRO A 23 -25.33 21.49 39.48
C PRO A 23 -26.37 20.56 38.86
N ARG A 24 -26.01 19.27 38.73
CA ARG A 24 -26.97 18.20 38.39
C ARG A 24 -27.69 17.78 39.65
N GLU A 25 -29.02 17.77 39.59
CA GLU A 25 -29.89 17.17 40.62
C GLU A 25 -29.75 15.63 40.53
N ASP A 26 -29.61 15.03 41.72
CA ASP A 26 -29.63 13.60 41.92
C ASP A 26 -30.99 13.01 41.56
N SER A 27 -31.06 12.13 40.57
CA SER A 27 -32.24 11.32 40.31
C SER A 27 -32.00 9.87 40.76
N ALA A 28 -32.91 9.46 41.64
CA ALA A 28 -32.96 8.19 42.32
C ALA A 28 -32.95 6.98 41.36
N SER A 29 -32.33 5.90 41.88
CA SER A 29 -32.33 4.53 41.34
C SER A 29 -33.74 4.05 40.97
N ALA A 30 -33.93 3.72 39.69
CA ALA A 30 -35.03 2.87 39.24
C ALA A 30 -34.43 1.58 38.71
N GLU A 31 -34.57 0.50 39.47
CA GLU A 31 -34.42 -0.89 38.99
C GLU A 31 -35.50 -1.11 37.94
N SER A 32 -35.09 -1.17 36.66
CA SER A 32 -35.96 -1.59 35.59
C SER A 32 -35.93 -3.10 35.43
N VAL A 33 -37.03 -3.72 35.83
CA VAL A 33 -37.41 -5.08 35.47
C VAL A 33 -37.41 -5.17 33.95
N VAL A 34 -36.47 -5.90 33.36
CA VAL A 34 -36.46 -6.24 31.92
C VAL A 34 -37.59 -7.25 31.71
N GLN A 35 -38.78 -6.80 31.35
CA GLN A 35 -39.79 -7.61 30.73
C GLN A 35 -39.28 -8.05 29.35
N GLN A 36 -39.15 -9.35 29.11
CA GLN A 36 -39.04 -9.93 27.78
C GLN A 36 -40.23 -9.45 26.96
N GLN A 37 -40.02 -8.49 26.09
CA GLN A 37 -40.99 -8.15 25.06
C GLN A 37 -40.88 -9.23 23.97
N ASP A 38 -41.93 -10.02 23.85
CA ASP A 38 -42.15 -10.88 22.70
C ASP A 38 -42.03 -10.04 21.42
N ALA A 39 -41.17 -10.49 20.49
CA ALA A 39 -40.96 -9.83 19.23
C ALA A 39 -42.29 -9.67 18.49
N ALA A 40 -42.60 -8.47 18.03
CA ALA A 40 -43.78 -8.16 17.24
C ALA A 40 -43.86 -9.08 16.02
N PRO A 41 -45.03 -9.64 15.70
CA PRO A 41 -45.21 -10.50 14.51
C PRO A 41 -45.00 -9.64 13.26
N GLY A 42 -43.86 -9.88 12.54
CA GLY A 42 -43.56 -9.22 11.29
C GLY A 42 -42.12 -8.68 11.12
N SER A 43 -41.24 -8.85 12.10
CA SER A 43 -39.81 -8.54 11.90
C SER A 43 -39.24 -9.49 10.83
N PRO A 44 -38.56 -8.97 9.79
CA PRO A 44 -37.92 -9.82 8.80
C PRO A 44 -36.83 -10.66 9.48
N ARG A 45 -37.05 -11.97 9.63
CA ARG A 45 -35.99 -12.90 10.03
C ARG A 45 -35.09 -13.12 8.83
N LEU A 46 -33.78 -13.03 9.02
CA LEU A 46 -32.84 -13.49 8.01
C LEU A 46 -33.15 -14.95 7.69
N ALA A 47 -33.21 -15.30 6.41
CA ALA A 47 -33.34 -16.70 6.02
C ALA A 47 -32.14 -17.49 6.59
N PRO A 48 -32.33 -18.76 6.99
CA PRO A 48 -31.22 -19.59 7.44
C PRO A 48 -30.07 -19.52 6.42
N TYR A 49 -28.84 -19.39 6.93
CA TYR A 49 -27.65 -19.34 6.08
C TYR A 49 -27.61 -20.59 5.19
N GLN A 50 -27.95 -20.44 3.93
CA GLN A 50 -27.65 -21.42 2.91
C GLN A 50 -26.35 -21.02 2.25
N ALA A 51 -25.32 -21.88 2.33
CA ALA A 51 -24.12 -21.69 1.57
C ALA A 51 -24.49 -21.45 0.10
N LEU A 52 -24.25 -20.26 -0.41
CA LEU A 52 -24.56 -19.92 -1.79
C LEU A 52 -23.90 -20.97 -2.69
N PRO A 53 -24.64 -21.64 -3.59
CA PRO A 53 -24.03 -22.54 -4.54
C PRO A 53 -23.01 -21.73 -5.34
N VAL A 54 -21.75 -22.12 -5.23
CA VAL A 54 -20.67 -21.51 -5.99
C VAL A 54 -20.92 -21.88 -7.45
N THR A 55 -21.64 -21.01 -8.16
CA THR A 55 -21.74 -21.10 -9.61
C THR A 55 -20.35 -20.95 -10.17
N LYS A 56 -19.84 -22.02 -10.78
CA LYS A 56 -18.54 -22.03 -11.47
C LYS A 56 -18.57 -20.93 -12.53
N SER A 57 -18.07 -19.74 -12.16
CA SER A 57 -17.72 -18.72 -13.16
C SER A 57 -16.54 -19.29 -13.95
N THR A 58 -16.67 -19.39 -15.25
CA THR A 58 -15.69 -19.94 -16.19
C THR A 58 -14.38 -19.13 -16.23
N ILE A 59 -14.24 -18.07 -15.46
CA ILE A 59 -13.10 -17.15 -15.54
C ILE A 59 -12.05 -17.42 -14.44
N ILE A 60 -12.42 -17.94 -13.26
CA ILE A 60 -11.45 -18.26 -12.18
C ILE A 60 -11.92 -19.53 -11.46
N THR A 61 -11.42 -20.69 -11.86
CA THR A 61 -11.79 -21.98 -11.27
C THR A 61 -10.90 -22.43 -10.10
N HIS A 62 -9.94 -21.60 -9.65
CA HIS A 62 -8.92 -22.04 -8.72
C HIS A 62 -9.00 -21.28 -7.40
N ASN A 63 -9.04 -22.03 -6.29
CA ASN A 63 -8.90 -21.53 -4.92
C ASN A 63 -10.04 -20.63 -4.41
N ILE A 64 -11.26 -21.10 -4.47
CA ILE A 64 -12.38 -20.45 -3.78
C ILE A 64 -12.16 -20.59 -2.27
N THR A 65 -12.03 -19.44 -1.58
CA THR A 65 -11.96 -19.43 -0.11
C THR A 65 -13.35 -19.73 0.45
N PRO A 66 -13.51 -20.75 1.31
CA PRO A 66 -14.79 -21.02 1.96
C PRO A 66 -15.17 -19.84 2.86
N ALA A 67 -16.46 -19.52 2.89
CA ALA A 67 -16.97 -18.51 3.81
C ALA A 67 -16.88 -19.01 5.26
N LEU A 68 -16.57 -18.10 6.18
CA LEU A 68 -16.78 -18.31 7.60
C LEU A 68 -18.22 -17.88 7.92
N PRO A 69 -19.13 -18.82 8.30
CA PRO A 69 -20.52 -18.49 8.56
C PRO A 69 -20.66 -17.52 9.75
N VAL A 70 -21.53 -16.53 9.59
CA VAL A 70 -22.02 -15.71 10.70
C VAL A 70 -23.21 -16.46 11.31
N LEU A 71 -23.10 -16.82 12.56
CA LEU A 71 -24.16 -17.55 13.28
C LEU A 71 -25.22 -16.58 13.79
N GLU A 72 -26.48 -17.01 13.74
CA GLU A 72 -27.57 -16.24 14.30
C GLU A 72 -27.68 -16.46 15.82
N PRO A 73 -28.07 -15.42 16.60
CA PRO A 73 -28.33 -15.57 18.02
C PRO A 73 -29.37 -16.68 18.31
N GLY A 74 -29.01 -17.61 19.19
CA GLY A 74 -29.87 -18.74 19.59
C GLY A 74 -29.62 -20.03 18.83
N GLU A 75 -28.72 -20.09 17.85
CA GLU A 75 -28.25 -21.33 17.23
C GLU A 75 -27.35 -22.16 18.18
N LEU A 76 -26.67 -21.46 19.09
CA LEU A 76 -25.85 -22.06 20.15
C LEU A 76 -26.21 -21.41 21.49
N ASP A 77 -25.95 -22.12 22.60
CA ASP A 77 -25.98 -21.47 23.89
C ASP A 77 -24.80 -20.51 24.07
N LYS A 78 -24.83 -19.68 25.13
CA LYS A 78 -23.84 -18.64 25.33
C LYS A 78 -22.42 -19.16 25.49
N GLU A 79 -22.25 -20.27 26.20
CA GLU A 79 -20.94 -20.87 26.48
C GLU A 79 -20.37 -21.51 25.20
N GLU A 80 -21.19 -22.21 24.45
CA GLU A 80 -20.83 -22.78 23.14
C GLU A 80 -20.45 -21.72 22.13
N LEU A 81 -21.20 -20.60 22.09
CA LEU A 81 -20.91 -19.46 21.21
C LEU A 81 -19.56 -18.82 21.54
N GLU A 82 -19.30 -18.53 22.79
CA GLU A 82 -18.01 -17.95 23.23
C GLU A 82 -16.84 -18.92 22.95
N ALA A 83 -16.99 -20.19 23.22
CA ALA A 83 -15.98 -21.20 22.93
C ALA A 83 -15.68 -21.24 21.40
N ARG A 84 -16.71 -21.19 20.57
CA ARG A 84 -16.57 -21.17 19.12
C ARG A 84 -15.88 -19.90 18.61
N ILE A 85 -16.27 -18.73 19.12
CA ILE A 85 -15.63 -17.45 18.75
C ILE A 85 -14.14 -17.50 19.09
N ASN A 86 -13.79 -17.90 20.32
CA ASN A 86 -12.41 -18.00 20.77
C ASN A 86 -11.60 -18.97 19.89
N LYS A 87 -12.16 -20.15 19.61
CA LYS A 87 -11.51 -21.13 18.74
C LYS A 87 -11.25 -20.58 17.33
N VAL A 88 -12.23 -19.93 16.73
CA VAL A 88 -12.06 -19.32 15.38
C VAL A 88 -10.96 -18.26 15.40
N ILE A 89 -10.92 -17.41 16.42
CA ILE A 89 -9.91 -16.37 16.56
C ILE A 89 -8.51 -16.99 16.74
N ASP A 90 -8.39 -18.03 17.56
CA ASP A 90 -7.10 -18.67 17.82
C ASP A 90 -6.59 -19.46 16.61
N ASP A 91 -7.45 -20.23 15.94
CA ASP A 91 -7.12 -20.91 14.68
C ASP A 91 -6.67 -19.88 13.61
N TYR A 92 -7.28 -18.69 13.59
CA TYR A 92 -6.92 -17.64 12.66
C TYR A 92 -5.57 -16.99 13.00
N LYS A 93 -5.27 -16.76 14.28
CA LYS A 93 -3.94 -16.26 14.73
C LYS A 93 -2.83 -17.23 14.34
N GLU A 94 -3.01 -18.54 14.57
CA GLU A 94 -2.05 -19.56 14.16
C GLU A 94 -1.80 -19.54 12.66
N LYS A 95 -2.87 -19.42 11.87
CA LYS A 95 -2.78 -19.30 10.42
C LYS A 95 -2.04 -18.03 9.99
N LEU A 96 -2.31 -16.90 10.64
CA LEU A 96 -1.61 -15.63 10.34
C LEU A 96 -0.13 -15.73 10.69
N GLN A 97 0.24 -16.34 11.83
CA GLN A 97 1.64 -16.54 12.21
C GLN A 97 2.38 -17.35 11.16
N LEU A 98 1.82 -18.51 10.77
CA LEU A 98 2.40 -19.37 9.73
C LEU A 98 2.60 -18.62 8.40
N ARG A 99 1.63 -17.77 8.01
CA ARG A 99 1.71 -16.98 6.79
C ARG A 99 2.75 -15.86 6.88
N THR A 100 2.84 -15.21 8.04
CA THR A 100 3.84 -14.16 8.30
C THR A 100 5.27 -14.72 8.28
N ASP A 101 5.46 -15.92 8.84
CA ASP A 101 6.78 -16.58 8.86
C ASP A 101 7.32 -16.86 7.44
N HIS A 102 6.44 -17.10 6.47
CA HIS A 102 6.79 -17.42 5.09
C HIS A 102 6.44 -16.29 4.09
N HIS A 103 6.26 -15.06 4.58
CA HIS A 103 5.90 -13.93 3.72
C HIS A 103 7.16 -13.29 3.13
N MET A 104 7.34 -13.37 1.78
CA MET A 104 8.49 -12.77 1.09
C MET A 104 8.16 -12.13 -0.26
N GLY A 105 7.05 -12.51 -0.91
CA GLY A 105 6.71 -12.04 -2.26
C GLY A 105 6.01 -10.69 -2.31
N TYR A 106 5.69 -10.08 -1.17
CA TYR A 106 4.99 -8.80 -1.11
C TYR A 106 5.71 -7.81 -0.18
N PRO A 107 5.64 -6.50 -0.46
CA PRO A 107 6.47 -5.49 0.19
C PRO A 107 5.90 -5.00 1.53
N TYR A 108 5.56 -5.90 2.45
CA TYR A 108 5.05 -5.53 3.77
C TYR A 108 6.12 -5.68 4.86
N ASN A 109 6.35 -4.60 5.61
CA ASN A 109 7.15 -4.66 6.83
C ASN A 109 6.28 -5.22 7.96
N LEU A 110 6.61 -6.42 8.43
CA LEU A 110 5.86 -7.15 9.45
C LEU A 110 6.56 -7.10 10.83
N ASP A 111 7.61 -6.31 10.96
CA ASP A 111 8.39 -6.16 12.19
C ASP A 111 7.99 -4.87 12.91
N PHE A 112 6.82 -4.88 13.55
CA PHE A 112 6.33 -3.70 14.23
C PHE A 112 5.46 -4.02 15.45
N ASP A 113 5.75 -3.34 16.57
CA ASP A 113 4.97 -3.41 17.80
C ASP A 113 4.12 -2.14 17.98
N TYR A 114 2.81 -2.29 17.87
CA TYR A 114 1.82 -1.24 18.09
C TYR A 114 1.03 -1.42 19.40
N GLY A 115 1.47 -2.32 20.29
CA GLY A 115 0.81 -2.60 21.57
C GLY A 115 0.42 -1.36 22.37
N PRO A 116 1.27 -0.30 22.48
CA PRO A 116 0.90 0.94 23.17
C PRO A 116 -0.33 1.67 22.58
N LEU A 117 -0.72 1.35 21.34
CA LEU A 117 -1.86 1.97 20.65
C LEU A 117 -3.15 1.13 20.70
N GLU A 118 -3.14 -0.07 21.30
CA GLU A 118 -4.30 -0.97 21.36
C GLU A 118 -5.54 -0.32 21.98
N GLY A 119 -5.35 0.52 23.00
CA GLY A 119 -6.44 1.23 23.66
C GLY A 119 -7.24 2.17 22.74
N LEU A 120 -6.66 2.57 21.60
CA LEU A 120 -7.32 3.45 20.62
C LEU A 120 -8.38 2.73 19.77
N GLN A 121 -8.36 1.40 19.73
CA GLN A 121 -9.37 0.59 19.02
C GLN A 121 -10.78 0.72 19.63
N LYS A 122 -10.91 1.32 20.81
CA LYS A 122 -12.20 1.63 21.44
C LYS A 122 -12.90 2.84 20.81
N TYR A 123 -12.22 3.58 19.92
CA TYR A 123 -12.74 4.80 19.31
C TYR A 123 -12.87 4.64 17.80
N CYS A 124 -13.98 5.08 17.24
CA CYS A 124 -14.17 5.19 15.79
C CYS A 124 -13.55 6.50 15.29
N ILE A 125 -12.24 6.48 15.06
CA ILE A 125 -11.50 7.67 14.62
C ILE A 125 -11.63 7.80 13.10
N ASN A 126 -12.22 8.91 12.64
CA ASN A 126 -12.51 9.14 11.21
C ASN A 126 -12.09 10.55 10.79
N ASN A 127 -11.14 10.66 9.87
CA ASN A 127 -10.62 11.92 9.38
C ASN A 127 -11.43 12.41 8.16
N LEU A 128 -12.59 13.04 8.44
CA LEU A 128 -13.48 13.59 7.42
C LEU A 128 -12.96 14.92 6.87
N GLY A 129 -13.09 15.14 5.57
CA GLY A 129 -12.80 16.41 4.90
C GLY A 129 -11.33 16.75 4.77
N ASP A 130 -11.05 18.02 4.50
CA ASP A 130 -9.69 18.56 4.34
C ASP A 130 -8.91 18.44 5.66
N PRO A 131 -7.68 17.86 5.66
CA PRO A 131 -6.88 17.72 6.88
C PRO A 131 -6.54 19.05 7.57
N PHE A 132 -6.44 20.14 6.80
CA PHE A 132 -5.99 21.45 7.26
C PHE A 132 -7.13 22.38 7.69
N ILE A 133 -8.39 21.95 7.53
CA ILE A 133 -9.56 22.75 7.84
C ILE A 133 -10.37 22.07 8.95
N GLU A 134 -10.67 22.81 10.02
CA GLU A 134 -11.55 22.33 11.08
C GLU A 134 -12.93 21.95 10.52
N SER A 135 -13.53 20.91 11.11
CA SER A 135 -14.88 20.48 10.78
C SER A 135 -15.72 20.28 12.04
N ASN A 136 -17.02 20.12 11.88
CA ASN A 136 -17.94 19.86 12.99
C ASN A 136 -17.74 18.45 13.62
N TYR A 137 -16.96 17.57 13.00
CA TYR A 137 -16.71 16.23 13.50
C TYR A 137 -15.44 16.19 14.35
N GLY A 138 -15.59 15.84 15.65
CA GLY A 138 -14.51 15.97 16.65
C GLY A 138 -13.73 14.68 16.96
N VAL A 139 -14.14 13.50 16.44
CA VAL A 139 -13.42 12.23 16.72
C VAL A 139 -12.50 11.89 15.56
N HIS A 140 -11.41 12.61 15.48
CA HIS A 140 -10.40 12.53 14.40
C HIS A 140 -8.98 12.55 14.97
N SER A 141 -7.99 12.35 14.08
CA SER A 141 -6.54 12.38 14.38
C SER A 141 -5.80 13.34 13.44
N ARG A 142 -6.40 14.49 13.11
CA ARG A 142 -5.82 15.46 12.17
C ARG A 142 -4.46 15.97 12.59
N GLU A 143 -4.23 16.20 13.88
CA GLU A 143 -2.94 16.64 14.41
C GLU A 143 -1.82 15.64 14.09
N PHE A 144 -2.11 14.35 14.12
CA PHE A 144 -1.17 13.29 13.68
C PHE A 144 -1.00 13.30 12.17
N GLU A 145 -2.11 13.45 11.43
CA GLU A 145 -2.10 13.50 9.97
C GLU A 145 -1.23 14.66 9.47
N ILE A 146 -1.45 15.87 9.99
CA ILE A 146 -0.64 17.04 9.64
C ILE A 146 0.83 16.83 10.01
N GLY A 147 1.12 16.27 11.20
CA GLY A 147 2.48 15.97 11.62
C GLY A 147 3.20 15.01 10.65
N VAL A 148 2.51 13.97 10.18
CA VAL A 148 3.02 13.03 9.17
C VAL A 148 3.22 13.74 7.83
N LEU A 149 2.27 14.54 7.37
CA LEU A 149 2.39 15.28 6.12
C LEU A 149 3.56 16.27 6.14
N GLN A 150 3.76 16.99 7.23
CA GLN A 150 4.92 17.88 7.41
C GLN A 150 6.25 17.11 7.43
N TRP A 151 6.26 15.88 7.96
CA TRP A 151 7.44 15.03 7.90
C TRP A 151 7.79 14.69 6.45
N PHE A 152 6.80 14.31 5.62
CA PHE A 152 6.98 14.05 4.20
C PHE A 152 7.34 15.30 3.40
N ALA A 153 6.78 16.47 3.75
CA ALA A 153 7.14 17.73 3.12
C ALA A 153 8.64 18.02 3.25
N ARG A 154 9.21 17.76 4.42
CA ARG A 154 10.67 17.87 4.62
C ARG A 154 11.44 16.80 3.84
N LEU A 155 10.94 15.55 3.81
CA LEU A 155 11.61 14.45 3.10
C LEU A 155 11.69 14.71 1.58
N TRP A 156 10.64 15.28 1.01
CA TRP A 156 10.54 15.54 -0.43
C TRP A 156 10.79 17.02 -0.79
N GLU A 157 11.29 17.80 0.15
CA GLU A 157 11.73 19.20 -0.05
C GLU A 157 10.67 20.10 -0.71
N ILE A 158 9.43 20.06 -0.21
CA ILE A 158 8.37 20.99 -0.56
C ILE A 158 8.12 21.96 0.60
N GLU A 159 7.93 23.23 0.29
CA GLU A 159 7.68 24.26 1.30
C GLU A 159 6.32 24.05 1.99
N VAL A 160 6.26 24.44 3.27
CA VAL A 160 5.08 24.19 4.13
C VAL A 160 3.81 24.88 3.62
N ASP A 161 3.95 25.99 2.94
CA ASP A 161 2.88 26.80 2.36
C ASP A 161 2.59 26.50 0.87
N ASP A 162 3.37 25.60 0.24
CA ASP A 162 3.16 25.19 -1.17
C ASP A 162 2.61 23.76 -1.30
N PHE A 163 2.42 23.01 -0.21
CA PHE A 163 1.89 21.65 -0.33
C PHE A 163 0.48 21.50 0.20
N TRP A 164 -0.22 20.56 -0.38
CA TRP A 164 -1.42 19.93 0.14
C TRP A 164 -1.29 18.41 0.05
N GLY A 165 -1.90 17.70 0.96
CA GLY A 165 -1.89 16.25 0.95
C GLY A 165 -2.78 15.69 2.04
N TYR A 166 -2.97 14.37 2.01
CA TYR A 166 -3.72 13.66 3.04
C TYR A 166 -3.27 12.21 3.15
N ILE A 167 -3.63 11.57 4.27
CA ILE A 167 -3.42 10.14 4.45
C ILE A 167 -4.58 9.37 3.83
N THR A 168 -4.27 8.62 2.78
CA THR A 168 -5.20 7.81 1.99
C THR A 168 -5.47 6.46 2.63
N ASN A 169 -6.53 5.77 2.24
CA ASN A 169 -6.82 4.41 2.71
C ASN A 169 -5.92 3.34 2.03
N CYS A 170 -5.22 3.67 0.96
CA CYS A 170 -4.21 2.80 0.32
C CYS A 170 -3.41 3.56 -0.75
N GLY A 171 -2.31 2.96 -1.25
CA GLY A 171 -1.51 3.55 -2.34
C GLY A 171 -2.31 3.70 -3.65
N THR A 172 -3.26 2.82 -3.94
CA THR A 172 -4.15 2.97 -5.10
C THR A 172 -4.97 4.25 -5.03
N GLU A 173 -5.51 4.61 -3.85
CA GLU A 173 -6.21 5.89 -3.67
C GLU A 173 -5.28 7.08 -3.89
N GLY A 174 -4.04 7.00 -3.41
CA GLY A 174 -3.02 8.02 -3.66
C GLY A 174 -2.76 8.22 -5.15
N ASN A 175 -2.62 7.13 -5.91
CA ASN A 175 -2.46 7.18 -7.36
C ASN A 175 -3.72 7.73 -8.05
N LEU A 176 -4.91 7.32 -7.63
CA LEU A 176 -6.17 7.87 -8.16
C LEU A 176 -6.22 9.37 -7.95
N HIS A 177 -5.92 9.85 -6.75
CA HIS A 177 -5.92 11.29 -6.44
C HIS A 177 -4.87 12.04 -7.26
N GLY A 178 -3.63 11.54 -7.34
CA GLY A 178 -2.56 12.18 -8.11
C GLY A 178 -2.90 12.33 -9.59
N ILE A 179 -3.49 11.30 -10.20
CA ILE A 179 -3.94 11.34 -11.61
C ILE A 179 -5.17 12.25 -11.77
N LEU A 180 -6.10 12.27 -10.80
CA LEU A 180 -7.23 13.20 -10.81
C LEU A 180 -6.75 14.66 -10.81
N VAL A 181 -5.83 15.00 -9.93
CA VAL A 181 -5.23 16.36 -9.86
C VAL A 181 -4.60 16.72 -11.21
N GLY A 182 -3.84 15.82 -11.83
CA GLY A 182 -3.26 16.03 -13.15
C GLY A 182 -4.32 16.25 -14.23
N ARG A 183 -5.39 15.47 -14.22
CA ARG A 183 -6.52 15.58 -15.14
C ARG A 183 -7.28 16.89 -14.96
N GLU A 184 -7.53 17.35 -13.74
CA GLU A 184 -8.19 18.63 -13.48
C GLU A 184 -7.30 19.83 -13.83
N ALA A 185 -5.97 19.69 -13.64
CA ALA A 185 -5.01 20.71 -14.08
C ALA A 185 -4.89 20.78 -15.63
N LEU A 186 -5.00 19.63 -16.30
CA LEU A 186 -4.82 19.47 -17.75
C LEU A 186 -5.96 18.63 -18.33
N PRO A 187 -7.20 19.15 -18.49
CA PRO A 187 -8.37 18.38 -18.85
C PRO A 187 -8.25 17.57 -20.16
N ASP A 188 -7.53 18.11 -21.15
CA ASP A 188 -7.28 17.44 -22.43
C ASP A 188 -5.99 16.61 -22.45
N GLY A 189 -5.34 16.44 -21.29
CA GLY A 189 -4.08 15.73 -21.14
C GLY A 189 -4.19 14.24 -21.47
N ILE A 190 -3.16 13.71 -22.11
CA ILE A 190 -3.00 12.27 -22.35
C ILE A 190 -2.17 11.68 -21.21
N LEU A 191 -2.62 10.55 -20.65
CA LEU A 191 -1.88 9.81 -19.61
C LEU A 191 -0.84 8.90 -20.26
N TYR A 192 0.44 9.10 -19.91
CA TYR A 192 1.56 8.26 -20.32
C TYR A 192 2.08 7.47 -19.11
N ALA A 193 2.21 6.16 -19.26
CA ALA A 193 2.75 5.29 -18.24
C ALA A 193 3.39 4.05 -18.84
N SER A 194 4.44 3.51 -18.22
CA SER A 194 5.09 2.30 -18.68
C SER A 194 4.20 1.05 -18.54
N ARG A 195 4.52 0.00 -19.29
CA ARG A 195 3.80 -1.30 -19.20
C ARG A 195 3.95 -1.96 -17.84
N GLU A 196 5.03 -1.70 -17.12
CA GLU A 196 5.30 -2.22 -15.79
C GLU A 196 4.75 -1.32 -14.65
N THR A 197 4.08 -0.23 -14.99
CA THR A 197 3.38 0.62 -14.03
C THR A 197 2.27 -0.17 -13.33
N HIS A 198 2.11 0.08 -12.03
CA HIS A 198 1.06 -0.57 -11.25
C HIS A 198 -0.33 -0.33 -11.89
N TYR A 199 -1.15 -1.39 -11.94
CA TYR A 199 -2.45 -1.38 -12.62
C TYR A 199 -3.40 -0.25 -12.19
N SER A 200 -3.20 0.37 -11.01
CA SER A 200 -4.02 1.47 -10.50
C SER A 200 -3.95 2.72 -11.38
N ILE A 201 -2.84 2.96 -12.07
CA ILE A 201 -2.68 4.11 -12.97
C ILE A 201 -3.58 3.98 -14.19
N PHE A 202 -3.56 2.83 -14.87
CA PHE A 202 -4.48 2.58 -15.99
C PHE A 202 -5.93 2.45 -15.53
N LYS A 203 -6.17 2.01 -14.29
CA LYS A 203 -7.50 2.06 -13.67
C LYS A 203 -7.96 3.52 -13.53
N ALA A 204 -7.09 4.44 -13.07
CA ALA A 204 -7.38 5.87 -13.00
C ALA A 204 -7.75 6.44 -14.39
N GLY A 205 -6.93 6.18 -15.41
CA GLY A 205 -7.21 6.60 -16.78
C GLY A 205 -8.59 6.16 -17.26
N ARG A 206 -8.95 4.88 -17.01
CA ARG A 206 -10.27 4.34 -17.34
C ARG A 206 -11.40 5.01 -16.54
N MET A 207 -11.23 5.19 -15.23
CA MET A 207 -12.25 5.79 -14.36
C MET A 207 -12.51 7.25 -14.74
N TYR A 208 -11.47 7.99 -15.06
CA TYR A 208 -11.55 9.42 -15.41
C TYR A 208 -11.76 9.66 -16.92
N ARG A 209 -11.91 8.58 -17.71
CA ARG A 209 -12.13 8.63 -19.17
C ARG A 209 -11.05 9.40 -19.92
N MET A 210 -9.79 9.22 -19.50
CA MET A 210 -8.63 9.82 -20.12
C MET A 210 -8.11 8.93 -21.24
N ASP A 211 -7.60 9.53 -22.30
CA ASP A 211 -6.76 8.82 -23.25
C ASP A 211 -5.46 8.42 -22.53
N ALA A 212 -5.03 7.18 -22.74
CA ALA A 212 -3.84 6.64 -22.09
C ALA A 212 -2.94 5.91 -23.09
N VAL A 213 -1.65 6.20 -23.04
CA VAL A 213 -0.61 5.56 -23.84
C VAL A 213 0.23 4.65 -22.92
N LYS A 214 0.31 3.37 -23.29
CA LYS A 214 1.22 2.43 -22.65
C LYS A 214 2.56 2.47 -23.36
N VAL A 215 3.57 2.96 -22.67
CA VAL A 215 4.94 3.04 -23.15
C VAL A 215 5.68 1.74 -22.83
N GLY A 216 6.59 1.32 -23.68
CA GLY A 216 7.48 0.18 -23.46
C GLY A 216 8.39 0.35 -22.25
N THR A 217 9.18 -0.67 -21.98
CA THR A 217 10.14 -0.66 -20.87
C THR A 217 11.50 -1.19 -21.36
N LEU A 218 12.56 -0.68 -20.73
CA LEU A 218 13.89 -1.24 -20.84
C LEU A 218 13.95 -2.61 -20.11
N ASP A 219 15.01 -3.38 -20.32
CA ASP A 219 15.20 -4.66 -19.62
C ASP A 219 15.23 -4.51 -18.10
N SER A 220 15.73 -3.37 -17.60
CA SER A 220 15.69 -3.00 -16.19
C SER A 220 14.28 -2.88 -15.61
N GLY A 221 13.28 -2.63 -16.47
CA GLY A 221 11.90 -2.31 -16.09
C GLY A 221 11.61 -0.81 -15.99
N GLU A 222 12.59 0.06 -16.23
CA GLU A 222 12.37 1.49 -16.42
C GLU A 222 11.55 1.74 -17.68
N ILE A 223 10.87 2.89 -17.72
CA ILE A 223 10.16 3.32 -18.93
C ILE A 223 11.12 3.47 -20.10
N ASP A 224 10.71 3.07 -21.30
CA ASP A 224 11.48 3.34 -22.53
C ASP A 224 11.38 4.82 -22.86
N TYR A 225 12.47 5.55 -22.61
CA TYR A 225 12.50 7.00 -22.77
C TYR A 225 12.42 7.45 -24.24
N ASP A 226 12.96 6.67 -25.16
CA ASP A 226 12.93 6.99 -26.61
C ASP A 226 11.51 6.80 -27.14
N GLU A 227 10.83 5.71 -26.73
CA GLU A 227 9.42 5.48 -27.07
C GLU A 227 8.53 6.54 -26.46
N LEU A 228 8.77 6.93 -25.18
CA LEU A 228 8.05 8.02 -24.51
C LEU A 228 8.18 9.33 -25.29
N GLN A 229 9.39 9.73 -25.65
CA GLN A 229 9.65 10.95 -26.41
C GLN A 229 8.97 10.92 -27.79
N GLY A 230 8.98 9.77 -28.47
CA GLY A 230 8.27 9.58 -29.73
C GLY A 230 6.76 9.81 -29.58
N HIS A 231 6.15 9.25 -28.53
CA HIS A 231 4.72 9.45 -28.25
C HIS A 231 4.38 10.89 -27.87
N LEU A 232 5.23 11.55 -27.06
CA LEU A 232 5.05 12.94 -26.69
C LEU A 232 5.11 13.85 -27.93
N ALA A 233 6.10 13.64 -28.81
CA ALA A 233 6.24 14.40 -30.05
C ALA A 233 5.04 14.19 -30.99
N ALA A 234 4.57 12.97 -31.14
CA ALA A 234 3.40 12.66 -31.98
C ALA A 234 2.10 13.31 -31.47
N ASN A 235 2.00 13.58 -30.17
CA ASN A 235 0.83 14.19 -29.54
C ASN A 235 1.11 15.62 -29.03
N ALA A 236 2.09 16.32 -29.58
CA ALA A 236 2.55 17.62 -29.09
C ALA A 236 1.46 18.72 -29.04
N ALA A 237 0.33 18.54 -29.73
CA ALA A 237 -0.81 19.46 -29.64
C ALA A 237 -1.56 19.38 -28.29
N ARG A 238 -1.45 18.27 -27.56
CA ARG A 238 -2.15 18.01 -26.28
C ARG A 238 -1.16 18.03 -25.10
N PRO A 239 -1.61 18.42 -23.89
CA PRO A 239 -0.82 18.31 -22.69
C PRO A 239 -0.51 16.85 -22.32
N ALA A 240 0.51 16.64 -21.49
CA ALA A 240 0.91 15.32 -21.02
C ALA A 240 0.73 15.17 -19.51
N ILE A 241 0.12 14.05 -19.08
CA ILE A 241 0.11 13.59 -17.69
C ILE A 241 0.98 12.34 -17.66
N ILE A 242 2.12 12.43 -16.99
CA ILE A 242 3.14 11.38 -17.04
C ILE A 242 3.22 10.71 -15.67
N ASN A 243 3.01 9.39 -15.64
CA ASN A 243 3.29 8.60 -14.46
C ASN A 243 4.74 8.11 -14.48
N ILE A 244 5.47 8.46 -13.45
CA ILE A 244 6.84 8.03 -13.19
C ILE A 244 6.83 7.01 -12.04
N ASN A 245 7.48 5.88 -12.23
CA ASN A 245 7.57 4.84 -11.20
C ASN A 245 8.82 5.05 -10.34
N ILE A 246 8.62 5.23 -9.06
CA ILE A 246 9.69 5.18 -8.07
C ILE A 246 9.70 3.77 -7.47
N GLY A 247 10.10 2.82 -8.29
CA GLY A 247 10.09 1.38 -8.02
C GLY A 247 8.89 0.65 -8.64
N THR A 248 9.08 0.05 -9.82
CA THR A 248 8.06 -0.81 -10.46
C THR A 248 7.74 -2.04 -9.60
N THR A 249 6.51 -2.54 -9.70
CA THR A 249 6.00 -3.60 -8.81
C THR A 249 6.81 -4.90 -8.89
N VAL A 250 7.21 -5.31 -10.10
CA VAL A 250 7.86 -6.62 -10.32
C VAL A 250 9.37 -6.52 -10.24
N LYS A 251 9.98 -5.52 -10.86
CA LYS A 251 11.44 -5.38 -10.99
C LYS A 251 12.04 -4.32 -10.05
N GLY A 252 11.22 -3.49 -9.42
CA GLY A 252 11.69 -2.41 -8.55
C GLY A 252 12.52 -1.35 -9.29
N ALA A 253 12.27 -1.16 -10.59
CA ALA A 253 12.95 -0.16 -11.39
C ALA A 253 12.50 1.26 -11.03
N VAL A 254 13.43 2.20 -11.03
CA VAL A 254 13.18 3.62 -10.73
C VAL A 254 13.38 4.42 -12.00
N ASP A 255 12.30 5.06 -12.48
CA ASP A 255 12.35 5.90 -13.66
C ASP A 255 13.13 7.19 -13.38
N ASP A 256 13.83 7.71 -14.39
CA ASP A 256 14.67 8.90 -14.30
C ASP A 256 13.83 10.18 -14.41
N LEU A 257 13.75 10.93 -13.30
CA LEU A 257 13.06 12.22 -13.22
C LEU A 257 13.82 13.39 -13.88
N ASP A 258 15.08 13.20 -14.27
CA ASP A 258 15.91 14.23 -14.89
C ASP A 258 15.78 14.25 -16.42
N ARG A 259 15.03 13.31 -17.00
CA ARG A 259 14.74 13.30 -18.43
C ARG A 259 13.80 14.43 -18.81
N GLU A 260 14.20 15.18 -19.83
CA GLU A 260 13.38 16.27 -20.34
C GLU A 260 12.13 15.76 -21.05
N THR A 261 10.99 16.40 -20.78
CA THR A 261 9.71 16.04 -21.42
C THR A 261 9.53 16.70 -22.79
N GLY A 262 10.31 17.75 -23.09
CA GLY A 262 10.14 18.60 -24.26
C GLY A 262 8.92 19.54 -24.20
N TYR A 263 8.20 19.57 -23.06
CA TYR A 263 7.08 20.49 -22.82
C TYR A 263 7.47 21.62 -21.88
N THR A 264 6.76 22.75 -21.96
CA THR A 264 6.80 23.80 -20.94
C THR A 264 6.03 23.35 -19.69
N GLU A 265 6.37 23.87 -18.50
CA GLU A 265 5.78 23.43 -17.22
C GLU A 265 4.25 23.52 -17.14
N ASP A 266 3.63 24.40 -17.92
CA ASP A 266 2.18 24.57 -18.00
C ASP A 266 1.49 23.50 -18.87
N ARG A 267 2.25 22.64 -19.55
CA ARG A 267 1.76 21.64 -20.48
C ARG A 267 2.03 20.21 -20.08
N PHE A 268 2.63 19.98 -18.92
CA PHE A 268 2.76 18.64 -18.38
C PHE A 268 2.48 18.58 -16.88
N PHE A 269 2.11 17.41 -16.41
CA PHE A 269 1.96 17.07 -15.00
C PHE A 269 2.62 15.72 -14.72
N ILE A 270 3.53 15.67 -13.77
CA ILE A 270 4.20 14.42 -13.36
C ILE A 270 3.59 13.93 -12.07
N HIS A 271 3.05 12.72 -12.10
CA HIS A 271 2.70 11.93 -10.90
C HIS A 271 3.78 10.89 -10.64
N CYS A 272 4.32 10.85 -9.41
CA CYS A 272 5.28 9.84 -8.98
C CYS A 272 4.56 8.74 -8.18
N ASP A 273 4.45 7.54 -8.75
CA ASP A 273 4.05 6.34 -7.98
C ASP A 273 5.27 5.81 -7.23
N GLY A 274 5.38 6.18 -5.97
CA GLY A 274 6.43 5.75 -5.04
C GLY A 274 5.92 4.77 -3.98
N ALA A 275 4.96 3.92 -4.29
CA ALA A 275 4.24 3.09 -3.32
C ALA A 275 5.14 2.38 -2.31
N LEU A 276 6.30 1.86 -2.72
CA LEU A 276 7.33 1.31 -1.83
C LEU A 276 8.56 2.22 -1.75
N PHE A 277 9.19 2.46 -2.90
CA PHE A 277 10.52 3.09 -2.96
C PHE A 277 10.47 4.60 -2.75
N GLY A 278 9.32 5.26 -2.85
CA GLY A 278 9.17 6.66 -2.46
C GLY A 278 9.57 6.94 -1.01
N MET A 279 9.47 5.90 -0.14
CA MET A 279 9.96 5.93 1.24
C MET A 279 11.42 5.49 1.39
N MET A 280 11.99 4.77 0.43
CA MET A 280 13.33 4.19 0.56
C MET A 280 14.38 5.03 -0.16
N ILE A 281 14.08 5.52 -1.35
CA ILE A 281 15.01 6.26 -2.22
C ILE A 281 15.66 7.47 -1.55
N PRO A 282 14.96 8.28 -0.74
CA PRO A 282 15.60 9.42 -0.06
C PRO A 282 16.77 9.03 0.89
N PHE A 283 16.84 7.76 1.29
CA PHE A 283 17.90 7.25 2.15
C PHE A 283 19.00 6.50 1.39
N VAL A 284 18.86 6.32 0.06
CA VAL A 284 19.81 5.59 -0.77
C VAL A 284 20.84 6.56 -1.33
N LYS A 285 22.11 6.37 -0.97
CA LYS A 285 23.21 7.15 -1.54
C LYS A 285 23.27 6.96 -3.06
N ARG A 286 23.44 8.03 -3.81
CA ARG A 286 23.52 8.07 -5.29
C ARG A 286 22.20 7.74 -6.01
N ALA A 287 21.07 7.63 -5.29
CA ALA A 287 19.79 7.50 -5.95
C ALA A 287 19.38 8.83 -6.64
N PRO A 288 18.59 8.77 -7.71
CA PRO A 288 17.95 9.95 -8.26
C PRO A 288 17.17 10.68 -7.18
N MET A 289 17.31 12.00 -7.09
CA MET A 289 16.56 12.78 -6.10
C MET A 289 15.09 12.85 -6.49
N VAL A 290 14.24 12.30 -5.65
CA VAL A 290 12.78 12.47 -5.72
C VAL A 290 12.40 13.64 -4.82
N THR A 291 12.25 14.81 -5.41
CA THR A 291 12.07 16.07 -4.68
C THR A 291 11.18 17.02 -5.46
N PHE A 292 10.38 17.83 -4.77
CA PHE A 292 9.56 18.86 -5.38
C PHE A 292 10.37 20.09 -5.88
N LYS A 293 11.70 20.10 -5.71
CA LYS A 293 12.56 21.01 -6.47
C LYS A 293 12.56 20.69 -7.96
N LYS A 294 12.20 19.47 -8.34
CA LYS A 294 11.87 19.08 -9.71
C LYS A 294 10.39 19.37 -10.00
N PRO A 295 9.97 19.42 -11.27
CA PRO A 295 8.60 19.79 -11.63
C PRO A 295 7.59 18.65 -11.38
N ILE A 296 7.68 18.01 -10.22
CA ILE A 296 6.72 17.00 -9.76
C ILE A 296 5.41 17.69 -9.41
N GLY A 297 4.31 17.19 -9.96
CA GLY A 297 2.95 17.63 -9.64
C GLY A 297 2.40 16.95 -8.39
N SER A 298 2.62 15.64 -8.27
CA SER A 298 2.18 14.86 -7.11
C SER A 298 3.04 13.61 -6.89
N ILE A 299 3.03 13.11 -5.67
CA ILE A 299 3.68 11.85 -5.29
C ILE A 299 2.76 11.06 -4.35
N SER A 300 2.77 9.74 -4.48
CA SER A 300 2.06 8.84 -3.55
C SER A 300 2.98 7.74 -3.02
N VAL A 301 2.76 7.35 -1.75
CA VAL A 301 3.42 6.21 -1.10
C VAL A 301 2.41 5.37 -0.33
N SER A 302 2.75 4.10 -0.05
CA SER A 302 1.95 3.22 0.79
C SER A 302 2.52 3.13 2.20
N GLY A 303 1.75 3.50 3.22
CA GLY A 303 2.18 3.46 4.62
C GLY A 303 2.21 2.05 5.21
N HIS A 304 1.45 1.11 4.66
CA HIS A 304 1.43 -0.29 5.08
C HIS A 304 2.56 -1.15 4.47
N LYS A 305 3.38 -0.57 3.57
CA LYS A 305 4.54 -1.26 2.99
C LYS A 305 5.77 -1.07 3.87
N PHE A 306 6.69 -0.20 3.50
CA PHE A 306 7.97 -0.01 4.22
C PHE A 306 7.79 0.50 5.65
N VAL A 307 6.86 1.43 5.87
CA VAL A 307 6.57 1.97 7.22
C VAL A 307 5.98 0.89 8.14
N GLY A 308 5.19 -0.04 7.61
CA GLY A 308 4.65 -1.18 8.33
C GLY A 308 3.38 -0.88 9.14
N SER A 309 2.54 0.06 8.68
CA SER A 309 1.22 0.26 9.29
C SER A 309 0.42 -1.04 9.29
N PRO A 310 -0.24 -1.40 10.41
CA PRO A 310 -1.03 -2.64 10.50
C PRO A 310 -2.34 -2.56 9.72
N VAL A 311 -2.70 -1.39 9.23
CA VAL A 311 -3.86 -1.16 8.37
C VAL A 311 -3.41 -0.64 7.01
N PRO A 312 -4.08 -1.02 5.91
CA PRO A 312 -3.82 -0.42 4.61
C PRO A 312 -3.97 1.10 4.69
N CYS A 313 -2.95 1.81 4.23
CA CYS A 313 -2.94 3.28 4.16
C CYS A 313 -1.87 3.76 3.19
N GLY A 314 -1.90 5.04 2.87
CA GLY A 314 -0.89 5.70 2.06
C GLY A 314 -0.86 7.20 2.34
N VAL A 315 0.01 7.89 1.64
CA VAL A 315 0.10 9.36 1.62
C VAL A 315 0.10 9.80 0.19
N VAL A 316 -0.66 10.82 -0.12
CA VAL A 316 -0.52 11.56 -1.37
C VAL A 316 -0.21 13.02 -1.04
N MET A 317 0.76 13.58 -1.75
CA MET A 317 1.09 15.00 -1.69
C MET A 317 1.11 15.61 -3.08
N THR A 318 0.66 16.84 -3.16
CA THR A 318 0.65 17.64 -4.38
C THR A 318 0.92 19.10 -4.05
N ARG A 319 1.21 19.91 -5.08
CA ARG A 319 1.32 21.36 -4.88
C ARG A 319 -0.03 21.97 -4.59
N LEU A 320 -0.08 22.88 -3.65
CA LEU A 320 -1.31 23.55 -3.20
C LEU A 320 -2.05 24.22 -4.37
N ARG A 321 -1.32 24.77 -5.36
CA ARG A 321 -1.90 25.43 -6.55
C ARG A 321 -2.88 24.56 -7.35
N TYR A 322 -2.76 23.21 -7.26
CA TYR A 322 -3.62 22.29 -8.02
C TYR A 322 -4.91 21.92 -7.27
N ILE A 323 -4.98 22.15 -5.97
CA ILE A 323 -6.10 21.65 -5.13
C ILE A 323 -7.40 22.37 -5.40
N LYS A 324 -7.37 23.61 -5.87
CA LYS A 324 -8.59 24.35 -6.19
C LYS A 324 -9.47 23.62 -7.21
N GLY A 325 -8.87 22.92 -8.16
CA GLY A 325 -9.60 22.20 -9.22
C GLY A 325 -10.36 20.96 -8.73
N VAL A 326 -9.93 20.37 -7.61
CA VAL A 326 -10.54 19.14 -7.05
C VAL A 326 -11.32 19.38 -5.75
N SER A 327 -11.35 20.61 -5.25
CA SER A 327 -11.98 20.96 -3.97
C SER A 327 -13.47 21.29 -4.14
N SER A 328 -14.28 20.86 -3.18
CA SER A 328 -15.69 21.26 -3.04
C SER A 328 -16.04 21.57 -1.58
N ASP A 329 -16.90 22.57 -1.38
CA ASP A 329 -17.41 22.89 -0.04
C ASP A 329 -18.47 21.88 0.39
N VAL A 330 -18.39 21.43 1.64
CA VAL A 330 -19.31 20.45 2.25
C VAL A 330 -19.98 21.09 3.46
N GLU A 331 -21.19 21.59 3.25
CA GLU A 331 -21.93 22.41 4.23
C GLU A 331 -22.12 21.71 5.58
N TYR A 332 -22.58 20.45 5.60
CA TYR A 332 -22.83 19.73 6.85
C TYR A 332 -21.57 19.43 7.67
N LEU A 333 -20.39 19.39 7.04
CA LEU A 333 -19.11 19.29 7.73
C LEU A 333 -18.58 20.65 8.19
N ASN A 334 -19.13 21.73 7.68
CA ASN A 334 -18.58 23.10 7.81
C ASN A 334 -17.10 23.12 7.39
N SER A 335 -16.76 22.40 6.33
CA SER A 335 -15.40 22.23 5.84
C SER A 335 -15.40 22.04 4.33
N ARG A 336 -14.21 21.99 3.76
CA ARG A 336 -13.99 21.65 2.36
C ARG A 336 -13.53 20.22 2.25
N ASP A 337 -13.77 19.58 1.11
CA ASP A 337 -13.22 18.26 0.76
C ASP A 337 -12.53 18.31 -0.61
N ALA A 338 -11.33 17.75 -0.66
CA ALA A 338 -10.54 17.55 -1.87
C ALA A 338 -9.99 16.11 -1.94
N THR A 339 -10.49 15.22 -1.07
CA THR A 339 -10.06 13.81 -0.98
C THR A 339 -10.91 12.91 -1.89
N ILE A 340 -10.45 11.68 -2.13
CA ILE A 340 -11.25 10.70 -2.90
C ILE A 340 -12.34 10.09 -2.04
N MET A 341 -12.00 9.73 -0.80
CA MET A 341 -12.91 9.04 0.12
C MET A 341 -13.43 9.99 1.18
N GLY A 342 -14.77 10.02 1.37
CA GLY A 342 -15.38 10.85 2.39
C GLY A 342 -14.94 10.43 3.81
N SER A 343 -15.05 9.16 4.15
CA SER A 343 -14.52 8.61 5.40
C SER A 343 -13.09 8.09 5.20
N ARG A 344 -12.18 8.48 6.10
CA ARG A 344 -10.78 8.06 6.07
C ARG A 344 -10.35 7.47 7.40
N ASN A 345 -9.56 6.41 7.36
CA ASN A 345 -9.09 5.70 8.55
C ASN A 345 -8.22 6.59 9.44
N GLY A 346 -8.79 7.08 10.55
CA GLY A 346 -8.07 7.94 11.50
C GLY A 346 -7.04 7.23 12.37
N HIS A 347 -7.00 5.91 12.40
CA HIS A 347 -5.91 5.18 13.08
C HIS A 347 -4.61 5.20 12.25
N ALA A 348 -4.70 5.24 10.92
CA ALA A 348 -3.54 5.22 10.04
C ALA A 348 -2.55 6.37 10.30
N PRO A 349 -2.97 7.64 10.44
CA PRO A 349 -2.07 8.73 10.82
C PRO A 349 -1.33 8.48 12.13
N ILE A 350 -2.02 7.92 13.13
CA ILE A 350 -1.45 7.64 14.45
C ILE A 350 -0.36 6.56 14.34
N TYR A 351 -0.61 5.48 13.60
CA TYR A 351 0.40 4.42 13.37
C TYR A 351 1.64 4.96 12.64
N MET A 352 1.44 5.77 11.60
CA MET A 352 2.55 6.36 10.85
C MET A 352 3.36 7.33 11.71
N TRP A 353 2.68 8.23 12.43
CA TRP A 353 3.32 9.16 13.36
C TRP A 353 4.13 8.43 14.43
N TYR A 354 3.55 7.36 14.99
CA TYR A 354 4.22 6.53 16.00
C TYR A 354 5.50 5.89 15.45
N THR A 355 5.44 5.33 14.25
CA THR A 355 6.60 4.75 13.56
C THR A 355 7.68 5.80 13.34
N PHE A 356 7.33 6.95 12.78
CA PHE A 356 8.30 8.00 12.49
C PHE A 356 8.92 8.60 13.76
N THR A 357 8.12 8.74 14.82
CA THR A 357 8.62 9.21 16.12
C THR A 357 9.57 8.22 16.75
N ARG A 358 9.29 6.92 16.67
CA ARG A 358 10.14 5.89 17.27
C ARG A 358 11.43 5.63 16.48
N LYS A 359 11.39 5.63 15.17
CA LYS A 359 12.55 5.33 14.31
C LYS A 359 13.35 6.57 13.94
N GLY A 360 12.67 7.68 13.72
CA GLY A 360 13.30 8.89 13.18
C GLY A 360 13.96 8.65 11.82
N TYR A 361 14.62 9.67 11.30
CA TYR A 361 15.34 9.61 10.03
C TYR A 361 16.42 8.51 10.03
N GLU A 362 17.22 8.46 11.09
CA GLU A 362 18.33 7.51 11.20
C GLU A 362 17.90 6.05 11.33
N GLY A 363 16.79 5.78 12.02
CA GLY A 363 16.24 4.43 12.11
C GLY A 363 15.73 3.95 10.75
N LEU A 364 15.02 4.79 10.01
CA LEU A 364 14.54 4.47 8.66
C LEU A 364 15.70 4.27 7.68
N ARG A 365 16.75 5.10 7.76
CA ARG A 365 17.96 4.93 6.96
C ARG A 365 18.62 3.57 7.20
N LYS A 366 18.77 3.16 8.47
CA LYS A 366 19.32 1.85 8.83
C LYS A 366 18.46 0.69 8.30
N ASP A 367 17.14 0.84 8.33
CA ASP A 367 16.21 -0.14 7.78
C ASP A 367 16.39 -0.28 6.25
N VAL A 368 16.50 0.84 5.52
CA VAL A 368 16.77 0.83 4.08
C VAL A 368 18.11 0.16 3.77
N GLU A 369 19.18 0.54 4.47
CA GLU A 369 20.50 -0.07 4.28
C GLU A 369 20.48 -1.58 4.56
N LYS A 370 19.72 -2.03 5.56
CA LYS A 370 19.50 -3.46 5.85
C LYS A 370 18.80 -4.15 4.69
N CYS A 371 17.72 -3.57 4.15
CA CYS A 371 16.98 -4.14 3.03
C CYS A 371 17.88 -4.32 1.81
N LEU A 372 18.64 -3.29 1.43
CA LEU A 372 19.54 -3.35 0.28
C LEU A 372 20.65 -4.38 0.46
N ARG A 373 21.35 -4.38 1.61
CA ARG A 373 22.38 -5.41 1.90
C ARG A 373 21.83 -6.82 1.81
N ASN A 374 20.66 -7.06 2.41
CA ASN A 374 20.05 -8.37 2.41
C ASN A 374 19.53 -8.78 1.01
N ALA A 375 19.10 -7.83 0.17
CA ALA A 375 18.75 -8.09 -1.22
C ALA A 375 19.97 -8.53 -2.04
N HIS A 376 21.09 -7.84 -1.90
CA HIS A 376 22.34 -8.26 -2.54
C HIS A 376 22.84 -9.62 -2.05
N LEU A 377 22.69 -9.91 -0.75
CA LEU A 377 23.01 -11.21 -0.18
C LEU A 377 22.12 -12.31 -0.79
N LEU A 378 20.80 -12.09 -0.84
CA LEU A 378 19.85 -13.04 -1.44
C LEU A 378 20.21 -13.31 -2.91
N LYS A 379 20.48 -12.24 -3.69
CA LYS A 379 20.92 -12.38 -5.08
C LYS A 379 22.16 -13.28 -5.18
N SER A 380 23.20 -13.01 -4.38
CA SER A 380 24.43 -13.80 -4.36
C SER A 380 24.18 -15.27 -4.01
N MET A 381 23.32 -15.55 -3.02
CA MET A 381 22.97 -16.92 -2.64
C MET A 381 22.24 -17.66 -3.77
N LEU A 382 21.29 -16.99 -4.44
CA LEU A 382 20.55 -17.54 -5.58
C LEU A 382 21.46 -17.79 -6.77
N ASP A 383 22.35 -16.85 -7.12
CA ASP A 383 23.33 -17.02 -8.19
C ASP A 383 24.25 -18.22 -7.92
N THR A 384 24.74 -18.36 -6.66
CA THR A 384 25.56 -19.50 -6.22
C THR A 384 24.79 -20.82 -6.34
N ALA A 385 23.47 -20.80 -6.13
CA ALA A 385 22.61 -21.98 -6.31
C ALA A 385 22.21 -22.24 -7.76
N GLY A 386 22.78 -21.51 -8.73
CA GLY A 386 22.49 -21.66 -10.15
C GLY A 386 21.10 -21.21 -10.57
N VAL A 387 20.51 -20.26 -9.82
CA VAL A 387 19.21 -19.62 -10.13
C VAL A 387 19.49 -18.32 -10.87
N ARG A 388 18.87 -18.12 -12.03
CA ARG A 388 18.99 -16.85 -12.76
C ARG A 388 18.31 -15.73 -11.98
N THR A 389 18.99 -14.61 -11.79
CA THR A 389 18.51 -13.48 -11.02
C THR A 389 18.68 -12.16 -11.74
N MET A 390 17.89 -11.18 -11.31
CA MET A 390 18.02 -9.77 -11.63
C MET A 390 17.79 -8.94 -10.37
N LEU A 391 18.59 -7.91 -10.17
CA LEU A 391 18.42 -6.93 -9.09
C LEU A 391 18.86 -5.56 -9.62
N ASN A 392 17.94 -4.61 -9.66
CA ASN A 392 18.27 -3.22 -9.89
C ASN A 392 19.09 -2.66 -8.72
N GLU A 393 20.11 -1.86 -9.01
CA GLU A 393 21.10 -1.40 -8.02
C GLU A 393 20.48 -0.75 -6.78
N LEU A 394 19.41 0.01 -6.98
CA LEU A 394 18.75 0.78 -5.91
C LEU A 394 17.57 0.02 -5.27
N SER A 395 17.34 -1.23 -5.67
CA SER A 395 16.14 -1.97 -5.32
C SER A 395 16.38 -2.98 -4.20
N SER A 396 15.36 -3.23 -3.39
CA SER A 396 15.27 -4.38 -2.49
C SER A 396 14.42 -5.52 -3.06
N THR A 397 13.99 -5.41 -4.33
CA THR A 397 13.21 -6.43 -5.03
C THR A 397 14.16 -7.31 -5.85
N VAL A 398 14.34 -8.55 -5.40
CA VAL A 398 15.17 -9.56 -6.08
C VAL A 398 14.27 -10.38 -6.99
N VAL A 399 14.46 -10.24 -8.30
CA VAL A 399 13.76 -11.03 -9.32
C VAL A 399 14.57 -12.28 -9.62
N PHE A 400 13.90 -13.39 -9.82
CA PHE A 400 14.54 -14.67 -10.18
C PHE A 400 13.60 -15.54 -11.00
N GLU A 401 14.12 -16.62 -11.59
CA GLU A 401 13.32 -17.54 -12.38
C GLU A 401 12.20 -18.17 -11.52
N ARG A 402 10.99 -18.23 -12.06
CA ARG A 402 9.81 -18.75 -11.35
C ARG A 402 10.02 -20.20 -10.92
N PRO A 403 9.81 -20.53 -9.63
CA PRO A 403 9.82 -21.91 -9.17
C PRO A 403 8.71 -22.72 -9.84
N ARG A 404 9.02 -23.95 -10.28
CA ARG A 404 8.06 -24.83 -10.96
C ARG A 404 7.09 -25.51 -9.98
N GLU A 405 7.52 -25.71 -8.73
CA GLU A 405 6.70 -26.32 -7.69
C GLU A 405 5.73 -25.29 -7.08
N GLU A 406 4.46 -25.39 -7.43
CA GLU A 406 3.42 -24.45 -6.99
C GLU A 406 3.24 -24.43 -5.48
N SER A 407 3.48 -25.55 -4.77
CA SER A 407 3.45 -25.63 -3.32
C SER A 407 4.49 -24.71 -2.67
N PHE A 408 5.70 -24.59 -3.26
CA PHE A 408 6.74 -23.68 -2.83
C PHE A 408 6.31 -22.21 -3.05
N VAL A 409 5.77 -21.90 -4.24
CA VAL A 409 5.26 -20.55 -4.55
C VAL A 409 4.21 -20.13 -3.53
N ARG A 410 3.26 -21.02 -3.19
CA ARG A 410 2.21 -20.73 -2.21
C ARG A 410 2.73 -20.63 -0.78
N LYS A 411 3.68 -21.49 -0.40
CA LYS A 411 4.29 -21.45 0.93
C LYS A 411 4.95 -20.11 1.18
N TRP A 412 5.81 -19.67 0.27
CA TRP A 412 6.57 -18.44 0.38
C TRP A 412 5.82 -17.20 -0.13
N GLN A 413 4.57 -17.38 -0.57
CA GLN A 413 3.68 -16.32 -1.06
C GLN A 413 4.35 -15.45 -2.13
N LEU A 414 5.00 -16.10 -3.10
CA LEU A 414 5.73 -15.42 -4.16
C LEU A 414 4.76 -14.76 -5.15
N ALA A 415 5.09 -13.54 -5.56
CA ALA A 415 4.45 -12.90 -6.69
C ALA A 415 5.18 -13.34 -7.97
N CYS A 416 4.41 -13.88 -8.93
CA CYS A 416 4.93 -14.43 -10.17
C CYS A 416 4.29 -13.73 -11.36
N GLU A 417 5.11 -13.47 -12.40
CA GLU A 417 4.67 -12.95 -13.69
C GLU A 417 5.42 -13.68 -14.82
N GLY A 418 4.68 -14.37 -15.69
CA GLY A 418 5.30 -15.22 -16.72
C GLY A 418 6.25 -16.27 -16.13
N ASP A 419 7.51 -16.22 -16.54
CA ASP A 419 8.59 -17.13 -16.12
C ASP A 419 9.47 -16.60 -14.98
N ILE A 420 9.10 -15.46 -14.39
CA ILE A 420 9.80 -14.85 -13.26
C ILE A 420 8.96 -14.83 -12.00
N ALA A 421 9.64 -14.76 -10.86
CA ALA A 421 9.09 -14.49 -9.54
C ALA A 421 9.95 -13.43 -8.87
N HIS A 422 9.45 -12.82 -7.80
CA HIS A 422 10.27 -11.92 -7.01
C HIS A 422 10.08 -12.11 -5.50
N VAL A 423 11.11 -11.72 -4.78
CA VAL A 423 11.13 -11.50 -3.32
C VAL A 423 11.37 -10.03 -3.08
N VAL A 424 10.58 -9.41 -2.21
CA VAL A 424 10.81 -8.04 -1.75
C VAL A 424 11.43 -8.09 -0.36
N VAL A 425 12.70 -7.70 -0.27
CA VAL A 425 13.44 -7.75 0.99
C VAL A 425 13.07 -6.54 1.83
N MET A 426 12.35 -6.80 2.93
CA MET A 426 11.82 -5.82 3.86
C MET A 426 12.59 -5.84 5.20
N PRO A 427 12.41 -4.85 6.10
CA PRO A 427 13.16 -4.78 7.35
C PRO A 427 13.04 -6.01 8.26
N ASN A 428 11.91 -6.71 8.22
CA ASN A 428 11.66 -7.94 8.98
C ASN A 428 12.37 -9.19 8.41
N ILE A 429 12.95 -9.11 7.20
CA ILE A 429 13.60 -10.27 6.59
C ILE A 429 15.00 -10.43 7.17
N THR A 430 15.20 -11.52 7.92
CA THR A 430 16.47 -11.88 8.52
C THR A 430 17.34 -12.70 7.57
N ILE A 431 18.65 -12.74 7.80
CA ILE A 431 19.59 -13.59 7.04
C ILE A 431 19.16 -15.06 7.14
N ARG A 432 18.78 -15.54 8.33
CA ARG A 432 18.30 -16.91 8.54
C ARG A 432 17.06 -17.23 7.67
N LYS A 433 16.14 -16.27 7.53
CA LYS A 433 14.97 -16.46 6.66
C LYS A 433 15.37 -16.58 5.19
N LEU A 434 16.38 -15.80 4.74
CA LEU A 434 16.94 -15.91 3.40
C LEU A 434 17.62 -17.27 3.17
N GLU A 435 18.42 -17.74 4.12
CA GLU A 435 19.07 -19.05 4.08
C GLU A 435 18.04 -20.17 3.95
N THR A 436 17.01 -20.16 4.81
CA THR A 436 15.91 -21.15 4.75
C THR A 436 15.20 -21.11 3.40
N PHE A 437 14.88 -19.92 2.90
CA PHE A 437 14.24 -19.74 1.60
C PHE A 437 15.06 -20.36 0.45
N VAL A 438 16.35 -20.05 0.38
CA VAL A 438 17.23 -20.54 -0.68
C VAL A 438 17.44 -22.05 -0.56
N GLN A 439 17.64 -22.58 0.66
CA GLN A 439 17.75 -24.02 0.88
C GLN A 439 16.51 -24.76 0.36
N GLU A 440 15.32 -24.33 0.77
CA GLU A 440 14.05 -24.96 0.36
C GLU A 440 13.82 -24.82 -1.15
N LEU A 441 14.24 -23.70 -1.77
CA LEU A 441 14.17 -23.52 -3.22
C LEU A 441 15.04 -24.56 -3.96
N VAL A 442 16.28 -24.77 -3.49
CA VAL A 442 17.18 -25.79 -4.07
C VAL A 442 16.59 -27.18 -3.93
N GLU A 443 16.05 -27.52 -2.76
CA GLU A 443 15.37 -28.82 -2.53
C GLU A 443 14.15 -28.99 -3.45
N SER A 444 13.34 -27.93 -3.62
CA SER A 444 12.20 -27.91 -4.55
C SER A 444 12.63 -28.17 -6.00
N ARG A 445 13.70 -27.52 -6.45
CA ARG A 445 14.26 -27.71 -7.79
C ARG A 445 14.74 -29.17 -8.00
N ALA A 446 15.40 -29.74 -7.00
CA ALA A 446 15.87 -31.12 -7.05
C ALA A 446 14.70 -32.12 -7.16
N ARG A 447 13.62 -31.91 -6.39
CA ARG A 447 12.41 -32.76 -6.47
C ARG A 447 11.77 -32.72 -7.86
N VAL A 448 11.63 -31.53 -8.45
CA VAL A 448 11.05 -31.39 -9.80
C VAL A 448 11.90 -32.07 -10.85
N SER A 449 13.23 -31.90 -10.82
CA SER A 449 14.14 -32.52 -11.77
C SER A 449 14.11 -34.06 -11.71
N VAL A 450 14.00 -34.65 -10.50
CA VAL A 450 13.84 -36.12 -10.34
C VAL A 450 12.50 -36.57 -10.88
N ALA A 451 11.41 -35.86 -10.60
CA ALA A 451 10.08 -36.23 -11.11
C ALA A 451 10.01 -36.16 -12.64
N GLU A 452 10.63 -35.15 -13.26
CA GLU A 452 10.74 -35.03 -14.74
C GLU A 452 11.56 -36.17 -15.32
N ALA A 453 12.69 -36.55 -14.72
CA ALA A 453 13.52 -37.65 -15.16
C ALA A 453 12.78 -39.01 -15.07
N LEU A 454 12.04 -39.24 -13.98
CA LEU A 454 11.23 -40.46 -13.84
C LEU A 454 10.12 -40.52 -14.88
N LYS A 455 9.44 -39.41 -15.14
CA LYS A 455 8.40 -39.37 -16.18
C LYS A 455 8.95 -39.66 -17.58
N LEU A 456 10.09 -39.05 -17.94
CA LEU A 456 10.75 -39.34 -19.20
C LEU A 456 11.11 -40.82 -19.32
N ALA A 457 11.57 -41.48 -18.24
CA ALA A 457 11.87 -42.89 -18.20
C ALA A 457 10.61 -43.76 -18.34
N GLU A 458 9.48 -43.35 -17.76
CA GLU A 458 8.19 -44.03 -17.91
C GLU A 458 7.66 -43.90 -19.35
N ASP A 459 7.70 -42.68 -19.93
CA ASP A 459 7.29 -42.41 -21.30
C ASP A 459 8.13 -43.21 -22.29
N ALA A 460 9.46 -43.31 -22.08
CA ALA A 460 10.37 -44.13 -22.93
C ALA A 460 10.06 -45.63 -22.83
N ARG A 461 9.69 -46.12 -21.64
CA ARG A 461 9.29 -47.55 -21.47
C ARG A 461 7.95 -47.84 -22.14
N ALA A 462 7.00 -46.91 -22.07
CA ALA A 462 5.70 -47.05 -22.73
C ALA A 462 5.88 -47.17 -24.26
N HIS A 463 6.77 -46.37 -24.86
CA HIS A 463 7.05 -46.43 -26.31
C HIS A 463 7.85 -47.68 -26.72
N ALA A 464 8.70 -48.22 -25.84
CA ALA A 464 9.46 -49.44 -26.13
C ALA A 464 8.62 -50.72 -25.97
N GLY A 465 7.49 -50.65 -25.21
CA GLY A 465 6.55 -51.78 -25.08
C GLY A 465 5.56 -51.93 -26.25
N ASP A 466 5.46 -50.94 -27.13
CA ASP A 466 4.64 -50.99 -28.33
C ASP A 466 5.40 -51.56 -29.58
N GLU A 467 6.69 -51.90 -29.44
CA GLU A 467 7.53 -52.51 -30.48
C GLU A 467 7.77 -54.03 -30.29
N GLU A 468 7.23 -54.68 -29.26
CA GLU A 468 7.21 -56.16 -29.11
C GLU A 468 5.80 -56.72 -29.41
#